data_7ab028e399c05843e949dc08a8b391c5
#
_entry.id   7ab028e399c05843e949dc08a8b391c5
#
_cell.length_a   1.000
_cell.length_b   1.000
_cell.length_c   1.000
_cell.angle_alpha   90.00
_cell.angle_beta   90.00
_cell.angle_gamma   90.00
#
_symmetry.space_group_name_H-M   'P 1'
#
loop_
_entity.id
_entity.type
_entity.pdbx_description
1 polymer ?
#
loop_
_entity_poly.entity_id
_entity_poly.type
_entity_poly.pdbx_seq_one_letter_code
_entity_poly.pdbx_strand_id
1 'polypeptide(L)'
;MISFLAFFLMWAERMNWDVPDCHYRACHWLEHRGDLAVLRCFRGFGKSTILAVYNAWRYYQDRQYRILHQSESDGTAYKTSRDTQNVLRNHPLTKGMLPDGQGTVEQWWVNGALDLRNGSMYAKGILSNVTSARANECQNDDVEVPRNIQTPEAREKLRYRLGEQTHILIPGGRKLFIGTPHTHDSLYDEKEAEGADCLTIKLFRDEHRIEAKDATQLRYEIPFRPDYVFVGIHKAARLLVEGVDYQLTDTGVAFAAAPDALIDFYAGCEWPERFTREEMEKRRRETRTINEWDSQYQLHSKPVGDVRLDPERIREYNVQPEIRYANRSCSMWLGQTQIVGAVAWWDVATGKVKADASAFSLIFTDARGHLYWHVCQGLTGELAEFDDNDKITGGQVMQIKELVLKYQIPLVCVEVNGPGSFAGKLLIQALKGTGCGVREEFSVTNKQKRILDAFEAPLSSRFLWAHSDVLDGPMYDQMRDFNPALTNQPDDYIDSGSGAISATPVRIGKLVGIPTAQAREHWQPNDGDFSVAVDY
;
A
#
# COMPACT_ATOMS: atom_id res chain seq x y z
N MET A 1 -24.14 9.23 -36.38
CA MET A 1 -24.28 8.99 -34.93
C MET A 1 -23.68 10.18 -34.20
N ILE A 2 -24.24 10.59 -33.06
CA ILE A 2 -23.68 11.74 -32.32
C ILE A 2 -22.52 11.30 -31.42
N SER A 3 -21.60 12.22 -31.10
CA SER A 3 -20.52 12.00 -30.17
C SER A 3 -21.04 11.78 -28.75
N PHE A 4 -20.21 11.14 -27.90
CA PHE A 4 -20.57 10.98 -26.49
C PHE A 4 -20.73 12.34 -25.81
N LEU A 5 -19.85 13.29 -26.10
CA LEU A 5 -19.96 14.64 -25.55
C LEU A 5 -21.29 15.29 -25.88
N ALA A 6 -21.73 15.24 -27.14
CA ALA A 6 -23.02 15.81 -27.51
C ALA A 6 -24.21 15.11 -26.82
N PHE A 7 -24.15 13.79 -26.67
CA PHE A 7 -25.13 13.01 -25.91
C PHE A 7 -25.15 13.42 -24.45
N PHE A 8 -23.99 13.56 -23.84
CA PHE A 8 -23.84 13.98 -22.43
C PHE A 8 -24.41 15.40 -22.21
N LEU A 9 -24.11 16.36 -23.09
CA LEU A 9 -24.60 17.72 -22.96
C LEU A 9 -26.14 17.81 -23.08
N MET A 10 -26.78 17.03 -23.96
CA MET A 10 -28.24 16.93 -24.02
C MET A 10 -28.85 16.40 -22.73
N TRP A 11 -28.16 15.46 -22.05
CA TRP A 11 -28.58 14.97 -20.74
C TRP A 11 -28.37 16.01 -19.66
N ALA A 12 -27.22 16.68 -19.64
CA ALA A 12 -26.89 17.73 -18.67
C ALA A 12 -27.88 18.91 -18.74
N GLU A 13 -28.22 19.34 -19.94
CA GLU A 13 -29.27 20.37 -20.18
C GLU A 13 -30.62 19.94 -19.60
N ARG A 14 -31.04 18.69 -19.85
CA ARG A 14 -32.30 18.16 -19.31
C ARG A 14 -32.28 18.11 -17.77
N MET A 15 -31.12 17.85 -17.17
CA MET A 15 -30.94 17.76 -15.70
C MET A 15 -30.63 19.11 -15.08
N ASN A 16 -30.52 20.17 -15.88
CA ASN A 16 -30.10 21.52 -15.48
C ASN A 16 -28.77 21.52 -14.72
N TRP A 17 -27.76 20.80 -15.29
CA TRP A 17 -26.41 20.75 -14.73
C TRP A 17 -25.49 21.75 -15.41
N ASP A 18 -24.67 22.42 -14.60
CA ASP A 18 -23.50 23.11 -15.11
C ASP A 18 -22.39 22.07 -15.39
N VAL A 19 -21.81 22.14 -16.59
CA VAL A 19 -20.80 21.19 -17.05
C VAL A 19 -19.42 21.87 -17.03
N PRO A 20 -18.52 21.49 -16.11
CA PRO A 20 -17.18 22.07 -16.05
C PRO A 20 -16.28 21.51 -17.16
N ASP A 21 -15.20 22.24 -17.50
CA ASP A 21 -14.24 21.86 -18.53
C ASP A 21 -13.65 20.45 -18.33
N CYS A 22 -13.43 20.05 -17.10
CA CYS A 22 -12.93 18.71 -16.79
C CYS A 22 -13.89 17.59 -17.23
N HIS A 23 -15.20 17.83 -17.25
CA HIS A 23 -16.19 16.87 -17.79
C HIS A 23 -16.12 16.78 -19.32
N TYR A 24 -15.88 17.91 -20.03
CA TYR A 24 -15.68 17.85 -21.49
C TYR A 24 -14.48 16.97 -21.84
N ARG A 25 -13.36 17.11 -21.10
CA ARG A 25 -12.16 16.29 -21.31
C ARG A 25 -12.43 14.81 -21.02
N ALA A 26 -13.14 14.51 -19.92
CA ALA A 26 -13.49 13.14 -19.57
C ALA A 26 -14.42 12.50 -20.62
N CYS A 27 -15.43 13.22 -21.10
CA CYS A 27 -16.34 12.72 -22.13
C CYS A 27 -15.62 12.45 -23.45
N HIS A 28 -14.78 13.38 -23.90
CA HIS A 28 -14.00 13.20 -25.11
C HIS A 28 -13.06 11.99 -25.00
N TRP A 29 -12.36 11.86 -23.87
CA TRP A 29 -11.46 10.73 -23.65
C TRP A 29 -12.22 9.39 -23.57
N LEU A 30 -13.36 9.31 -22.88
CA LEU A 30 -14.17 8.08 -22.78
C LEU A 30 -14.61 7.58 -24.16
N GLU A 31 -14.92 8.48 -25.10
CA GLU A 31 -15.27 8.13 -26.46
C GLU A 31 -14.12 7.51 -27.25
N HIS A 32 -12.88 8.05 -27.08
CA HIS A 32 -11.72 7.75 -27.93
C HIS A 32 -10.66 6.84 -27.27
N ARG A 33 -10.82 6.54 -25.99
CA ARG A 33 -9.87 5.76 -25.19
C ARG A 33 -9.52 4.41 -25.80
N GLY A 34 -8.35 3.90 -25.43
CA GLY A 34 -7.86 2.56 -25.76
C GLY A 34 -8.70 1.41 -25.18
N ASP A 35 -8.34 0.18 -25.49
CA ASP A 35 -9.05 -1.02 -25.03
C ASP A 35 -8.80 -1.32 -23.54
N LEU A 36 -7.61 -1.06 -23.03
CA LEU A 36 -7.31 -1.00 -21.60
C LEU A 36 -7.17 0.47 -21.21
N ALA A 37 -8.00 0.94 -20.29
CA ALA A 37 -8.06 2.36 -19.95
C ALA A 37 -8.32 2.63 -18.47
N VAL A 38 -7.73 3.72 -17.96
CA VAL A 38 -7.82 4.15 -16.56
C VAL A 38 -8.22 5.61 -16.48
N LEU A 39 -9.35 5.90 -15.83
CA LEU A 39 -9.79 7.25 -15.48
C LEU A 39 -9.61 7.50 -13.98
N ARG A 40 -8.64 8.31 -13.60
CA ARG A 40 -8.44 8.76 -12.22
C ARG A 40 -9.03 10.15 -12.04
N CYS A 41 -9.96 10.32 -11.12
CA CYS A 41 -10.59 11.61 -10.87
C CYS A 41 -10.72 11.87 -9.37
N PHE A 42 -10.61 13.14 -8.99
CA PHE A 42 -10.78 13.59 -7.62
C PHE A 42 -12.18 13.27 -7.07
N ARG A 43 -12.29 13.18 -5.74
CA ARG A 43 -13.55 12.89 -5.06
C ARG A 43 -14.58 14.00 -5.28
N GLY A 44 -15.77 13.61 -5.71
CA GLY A 44 -16.87 14.53 -6.05
C GLY A 44 -16.87 14.99 -7.50
N PHE A 45 -16.01 14.43 -8.36
CA PHE A 45 -15.98 14.68 -9.80
C PHE A 45 -17.27 14.27 -10.53
N GLY A 46 -17.99 13.27 -10.01
CA GLY A 46 -19.20 12.74 -10.68
C GLY A 46 -18.93 11.55 -11.61
N LYS A 47 -17.86 10.79 -11.35
CA LYS A 47 -17.43 9.63 -12.16
C LYS A 47 -18.57 8.69 -12.55
N SER A 48 -19.30 8.17 -11.57
CA SER A 48 -20.37 7.17 -11.79
C SER A 48 -21.55 7.77 -12.56
N THR A 49 -21.81 9.08 -12.41
CA THR A 49 -22.84 9.78 -13.19
C THR A 49 -22.45 9.86 -14.66
N ILE A 50 -21.22 10.27 -14.97
CA ILE A 50 -20.71 10.31 -16.35
C ILE A 50 -20.72 8.91 -16.95
N LEU A 51 -20.32 7.89 -16.17
CA LEU A 51 -20.32 6.50 -16.59
C LEU A 51 -21.73 5.99 -16.92
N ALA A 52 -22.73 6.34 -16.13
CA ALA A 52 -24.12 5.98 -16.40
C ALA A 52 -24.63 6.55 -17.74
N VAL A 53 -24.28 7.81 -18.04
CA VAL A 53 -24.61 8.45 -19.33
C VAL A 53 -23.81 7.81 -20.48
N TYR A 54 -22.53 7.49 -20.25
CA TYR A 54 -21.70 6.78 -21.22
C TYR A 54 -22.28 5.41 -21.57
N ASN A 55 -22.74 4.65 -20.59
CA ASN A 55 -23.37 3.35 -20.80
C ASN A 55 -24.62 3.48 -21.68
N ALA A 56 -25.48 4.47 -21.41
CA ALA A 56 -26.65 4.72 -22.20
C ALA A 56 -26.30 5.11 -23.65
N TRP A 57 -25.25 5.93 -23.84
CA TRP A 57 -24.73 6.28 -25.15
C TRP A 57 -24.18 5.05 -25.90
N ARG A 58 -23.47 4.13 -25.24
CA ARG A 58 -23.00 2.87 -25.85
C ARG A 58 -24.18 2.06 -26.40
N TYR A 59 -25.27 1.92 -25.64
CA TYR A 59 -26.47 1.24 -26.10
C TYR A 59 -27.19 1.98 -27.23
N TYR A 60 -27.13 3.30 -27.23
CA TYR A 60 -27.62 4.10 -28.35
C TYR A 60 -26.83 3.86 -29.64
N GLN A 61 -25.51 3.67 -29.52
CA GLN A 61 -24.62 3.35 -30.64
C GLN A 61 -24.82 1.91 -31.15
N ASP A 62 -24.91 0.96 -30.23
CA ASP A 62 -25.03 -0.48 -30.51
C ASP A 62 -25.90 -1.19 -29.46
N ARG A 63 -27.07 -1.66 -29.89
CA ARG A 63 -28.01 -2.38 -29.03
C ARG A 63 -27.53 -3.78 -28.64
N GLN A 64 -26.54 -4.33 -29.33
CA GLN A 64 -25.93 -5.62 -29.02
C GLN A 64 -24.77 -5.50 -28.01
N TYR A 65 -24.41 -4.28 -27.63
CA TYR A 65 -23.33 -4.02 -26.70
C TYR A 65 -23.69 -4.52 -25.28
N ARG A 66 -22.77 -5.25 -24.66
CA ARG A 66 -22.95 -5.85 -23.33
C ARG A 66 -21.89 -5.31 -22.40
N ILE A 67 -22.30 -4.81 -21.26
CA ILE A 67 -21.44 -4.24 -20.22
C ILE A 67 -21.54 -5.08 -18.95
N LEU A 68 -20.39 -5.60 -18.47
CA LEU A 68 -20.23 -6.05 -17.10
C LEU A 68 -19.74 -4.85 -16.30
N HIS A 69 -20.61 -4.31 -15.43
CA HIS A 69 -20.28 -3.21 -14.55
C HIS A 69 -20.01 -3.74 -13.13
N GLN A 70 -18.78 -3.53 -12.64
CA GLN A 70 -18.37 -3.95 -11.30
C GLN A 70 -17.98 -2.74 -10.45
N SER A 71 -18.33 -2.78 -9.17
CA SER A 71 -17.96 -1.80 -8.18
C SER A 71 -17.52 -2.49 -6.88
N GLU A 72 -17.20 -1.73 -5.83
CA GLU A 72 -16.79 -2.29 -4.53
C GLU A 72 -17.79 -3.32 -3.95
N SER A 73 -19.07 -3.10 -4.21
CA SER A 73 -20.19 -3.94 -3.72
C SER A 73 -21.34 -4.01 -4.73
N ASP A 74 -22.20 -5.03 -4.59
CA ASP A 74 -23.42 -5.15 -5.40
C ASP A 74 -24.29 -3.89 -5.28
N GLY A 75 -24.46 -3.37 -4.06
CA GLY A 75 -25.27 -2.17 -3.83
C GLY A 75 -24.79 -0.93 -4.57
N THR A 76 -23.47 -0.75 -4.67
CA THR A 76 -22.87 0.38 -5.42
C THR A 76 -22.98 0.15 -6.92
N ALA A 77 -22.72 -1.07 -7.41
CA ALA A 77 -22.90 -1.42 -8.81
C ALA A 77 -24.37 -1.21 -9.28
N TYR A 78 -25.33 -1.54 -8.44
CA TYR A 78 -26.76 -1.35 -8.73
C TYR A 78 -27.18 0.12 -8.83
N LYS A 79 -26.49 1.05 -8.14
CA LYS A 79 -26.75 2.49 -8.29
C LYS A 79 -26.43 2.94 -9.71
N THR A 80 -25.22 2.66 -10.19
CA THR A 80 -24.81 3.02 -11.57
C THR A 80 -25.70 2.36 -12.63
N SER A 81 -26.08 1.10 -12.41
CA SER A 81 -27.05 0.40 -13.28
C SER A 81 -28.39 1.10 -13.32
N ARG A 82 -28.95 1.49 -12.15
CA ARG A 82 -30.23 2.23 -12.07
C ARG A 82 -30.13 3.60 -12.72
N ASP A 83 -29.02 4.30 -12.55
CA ASP A 83 -28.79 5.60 -13.17
C ASP A 83 -28.72 5.45 -14.70
N THR A 84 -28.06 4.40 -15.21
CA THR A 84 -28.08 4.08 -16.66
C THR A 84 -29.49 3.82 -17.16
N GLN A 85 -30.29 3.04 -16.45
CA GLN A 85 -31.71 2.83 -16.79
C GLN A 85 -32.49 4.15 -16.80
N ASN A 86 -32.23 5.05 -15.84
CA ASN A 86 -32.87 6.36 -15.77
C ASN A 86 -32.52 7.22 -16.99
N VAL A 87 -31.26 7.23 -17.42
CA VAL A 87 -30.82 7.92 -18.65
C VAL A 87 -31.55 7.33 -19.87
N LEU A 88 -31.57 6.00 -20.03
CA LEU A 88 -32.24 5.34 -21.15
C LEU A 88 -33.73 5.66 -21.24
N ARG A 89 -34.44 5.78 -20.11
CA ARG A 89 -35.87 6.13 -20.09
C ARG A 89 -36.15 7.59 -20.43
N ASN A 90 -35.25 8.48 -20.03
CA ASN A 90 -35.54 9.92 -20.02
C ASN A 90 -34.73 10.73 -21.03
N HIS A 91 -33.63 10.21 -21.60
CA HIS A 91 -32.86 10.92 -22.60
C HIS A 91 -33.61 11.00 -23.92
N PRO A 92 -33.65 12.15 -24.62
CA PRO A 92 -34.43 12.33 -25.85
C PRO A 92 -34.15 11.29 -26.95
N LEU A 93 -32.89 10.85 -27.08
CA LEU A 93 -32.44 9.92 -28.13
C LEU A 93 -32.62 8.44 -27.79
N THR A 94 -32.90 8.09 -26.54
CA THR A 94 -33.02 6.69 -26.11
C THR A 94 -34.45 6.29 -25.76
N LYS A 95 -35.42 7.14 -26.02
CA LYS A 95 -36.82 6.86 -25.74
C LYS A 95 -37.27 5.52 -26.38
N GLY A 96 -37.85 4.64 -25.56
CA GLY A 96 -38.30 3.31 -25.98
C GLY A 96 -37.18 2.25 -26.05
N MET A 97 -35.95 2.58 -25.71
CA MET A 97 -34.84 1.62 -25.70
C MET A 97 -34.85 0.69 -24.51
N LEU A 98 -35.46 1.06 -23.39
CA LEU A 98 -35.58 0.21 -22.21
C LEU A 98 -37.03 -0.23 -22.02
N PRO A 99 -37.37 -1.50 -22.25
CA PRO A 99 -38.71 -2.03 -22.03
C PRO A 99 -39.10 -2.05 -20.55
N ASP A 100 -40.37 -1.88 -20.26
CA ASP A 100 -40.89 -2.03 -18.92
C ASP A 100 -40.91 -3.49 -18.51
N GLY A 101 -40.50 -3.77 -17.26
CA GLY A 101 -40.56 -5.10 -16.65
C GLY A 101 -39.55 -6.12 -17.17
N GLN A 102 -38.56 -5.73 -17.98
CA GLN A 102 -37.55 -6.64 -18.51
C GLN A 102 -36.25 -6.58 -17.71
N GLY A 103 -36.11 -7.50 -16.79
CA GLY A 103 -34.91 -7.62 -15.93
C GLY A 103 -35.02 -6.87 -14.60
N THR A 104 -33.90 -6.86 -13.88
CA THR A 104 -33.74 -6.23 -12.55
C THR A 104 -32.67 -5.13 -12.64
N VAL A 105 -32.33 -4.48 -11.54
CA VAL A 105 -31.18 -3.56 -11.51
C VAL A 105 -29.84 -4.29 -11.66
N GLU A 106 -29.83 -5.58 -11.37
CA GLU A 106 -28.64 -6.43 -11.50
C GLU A 106 -28.37 -6.78 -12.96
N GLN A 107 -29.44 -7.22 -13.68
CA GLN A 107 -29.32 -7.64 -15.07
C GLN A 107 -30.57 -7.24 -15.85
N TRP A 108 -30.36 -6.57 -16.98
CA TRP A 108 -31.44 -6.12 -17.88
C TRP A 108 -30.98 -6.01 -19.33
N TRP A 109 -31.94 -5.89 -20.23
CA TRP A 109 -31.76 -5.86 -21.69
C TRP A 109 -32.35 -4.61 -22.29
N VAL A 110 -31.67 -3.99 -23.24
CA VAL A 110 -32.24 -2.96 -24.08
C VAL A 110 -33.16 -3.59 -25.14
N ASN A 111 -34.11 -2.83 -25.60
CA ASN A 111 -35.00 -3.27 -26.68
C ASN A 111 -34.21 -3.54 -27.98
N GLY A 112 -34.35 -4.76 -28.52
CA GLY A 112 -33.63 -5.23 -29.70
C GLY A 112 -32.30 -5.94 -29.39
N ALA A 113 -31.96 -6.18 -28.12
CA ALA A 113 -30.86 -7.07 -27.77
C ALA A 113 -31.20 -8.51 -28.15
N LEU A 114 -30.27 -9.19 -28.84
CA LEU A 114 -30.45 -10.55 -29.35
C LEU A 114 -29.97 -11.62 -28.39
N ASP A 115 -29.00 -11.30 -27.56
CA ASP A 115 -28.43 -12.24 -26.55
C ASP A 115 -29.34 -12.29 -25.32
N LEU A 116 -30.20 -13.29 -25.28
CA LEU A 116 -31.14 -13.49 -24.15
C LEU A 116 -30.46 -14.05 -22.89
N ARG A 117 -29.26 -14.60 -23.03
CA ARG A 117 -28.52 -15.16 -21.89
C ARG A 117 -27.74 -14.12 -21.14
N ASN A 118 -27.02 -13.24 -21.85
CA ASN A 118 -26.23 -12.17 -21.25
C ASN A 118 -26.97 -10.84 -21.40
N GLY A 119 -27.22 -10.16 -20.30
CA GLY A 119 -27.87 -8.86 -20.30
C GLY A 119 -27.08 -7.80 -21.07
N SER A 120 -27.77 -6.76 -21.57
CA SER A 120 -27.08 -5.58 -22.02
C SER A 120 -26.24 -4.97 -20.92
N MET A 121 -26.81 -4.90 -19.69
CA MET A 121 -26.08 -4.58 -18.46
C MET A 121 -26.13 -5.77 -17.50
N TYR A 122 -24.97 -6.09 -16.92
CA TYR A 122 -24.85 -6.97 -15.76
C TYR A 122 -24.02 -6.25 -14.69
N ALA A 123 -24.65 -5.89 -13.57
CA ALA A 123 -24.03 -5.12 -12.51
C ALA A 123 -23.79 -5.99 -11.26
N LYS A 124 -22.56 -6.02 -10.76
CA LYS A 124 -22.16 -6.82 -9.59
C LYS A 124 -21.02 -6.17 -8.80
N GLY A 125 -20.92 -6.53 -7.54
CA GLY A 125 -19.71 -6.26 -6.76
C GLY A 125 -18.50 -7.05 -7.25
N ILE A 126 -17.31 -6.49 -7.14
CA ILE A 126 -16.08 -7.11 -7.66
C ILE A 126 -15.76 -8.47 -7.03
N LEU A 127 -16.19 -8.69 -5.78
CA LEU A 127 -15.98 -9.96 -5.08
C LEU A 127 -17.07 -11.01 -5.36
N SER A 128 -18.13 -10.64 -6.09
CA SER A 128 -19.23 -11.53 -6.46
C SER A 128 -18.84 -12.43 -7.63
N ASN A 129 -19.52 -13.57 -7.77
CA ASN A 129 -19.25 -14.51 -8.86
C ASN A 129 -19.91 -14.04 -10.17
N VAL A 130 -19.11 -13.87 -11.21
CA VAL A 130 -19.53 -13.40 -12.55
C VAL A 130 -19.03 -14.28 -13.71
N THR A 131 -18.49 -15.46 -13.41
CA THR A 131 -17.76 -16.32 -14.36
C THR A 131 -18.58 -16.78 -15.58
N SER A 132 -19.90 -16.80 -15.49
CA SER A 132 -20.79 -17.21 -16.60
C SER A 132 -21.14 -16.08 -17.57
N ALA A 133 -20.80 -14.83 -17.28
CA ALA A 133 -21.10 -13.68 -18.12
C ALA A 133 -20.24 -13.63 -19.38
N ARG A 134 -20.73 -12.91 -20.41
CA ARG A 134 -19.97 -12.50 -21.60
C ARG A 134 -20.25 -11.04 -21.88
N ALA A 135 -19.19 -10.24 -22.03
CA ALA A 135 -19.31 -8.80 -22.19
C ALA A 135 -18.40 -8.25 -23.31
N ASN A 136 -18.81 -7.16 -23.90
CA ASN A 136 -17.99 -6.35 -24.80
C ASN A 136 -17.07 -5.40 -24.00
N GLU A 137 -17.51 -5.02 -22.79
CA GLU A 137 -16.77 -4.13 -21.91
C GLU A 137 -16.93 -4.57 -20.44
N CYS A 138 -15.80 -4.65 -19.73
CA CYS A 138 -15.76 -4.76 -18.28
C CYS A 138 -15.42 -3.40 -17.69
N GLN A 139 -16.30 -2.87 -16.85
CA GLN A 139 -16.12 -1.60 -16.15
C GLN A 139 -15.87 -1.85 -14.66
N ASN A 140 -14.87 -1.18 -14.12
CA ASN A 140 -14.44 -1.30 -12.72
C ASN A 140 -14.53 0.10 -12.09
N ASP A 141 -15.66 0.39 -11.43
CA ASP A 141 -15.96 1.69 -10.83
C ASP A 141 -15.71 1.66 -9.33
N ASP A 142 -14.69 2.40 -8.86
CA ASP A 142 -14.26 2.45 -7.45
C ASP A 142 -14.13 1.05 -6.80
N VAL A 143 -13.49 0.09 -7.51
CA VAL A 143 -13.26 -1.26 -6.98
C VAL A 143 -12.13 -1.32 -5.96
N GLU A 144 -11.19 -0.37 -6.01
CA GLU A 144 -10.17 -0.15 -5.00
C GLU A 144 -10.72 0.80 -3.92
N VAL A 145 -11.11 0.22 -2.79
CA VAL A 145 -11.57 0.98 -1.62
C VAL A 145 -10.90 0.42 -0.36
N PRO A 146 -10.76 1.20 0.72
CA PRO A 146 -10.08 0.73 1.95
C PRO A 146 -10.50 -0.66 2.40
N ARG A 147 -11.78 -0.99 2.29
CA ARG A 147 -12.30 -2.31 2.66
C ARG A 147 -11.69 -3.48 1.87
N ASN A 148 -11.35 -3.26 0.59
CA ASN A 148 -10.88 -4.31 -0.33
C ASN A 148 -9.35 -4.39 -0.44
N ILE A 149 -8.62 -3.48 0.23
CA ILE A 149 -7.17 -3.31 0.04
C ILE A 149 -6.37 -3.18 1.34
N GLN A 150 -6.99 -3.44 2.50
CA GLN A 150 -6.34 -3.26 3.81
C GLN A 150 -5.10 -4.11 4.01
N THR A 151 -5.05 -5.29 3.41
CA THR A 151 -3.91 -6.21 3.53
C THR A 151 -3.37 -6.60 2.15
N PRO A 152 -2.11 -7.03 2.04
CA PRO A 152 -1.56 -7.56 0.79
C PRO A 152 -2.42 -8.68 0.19
N GLU A 153 -2.94 -9.59 1.02
CA GLU A 153 -3.80 -10.70 0.56
C GLU A 153 -5.14 -10.20 0.02
N ALA A 154 -5.71 -9.14 0.61
CA ALA A 154 -6.94 -8.53 0.09
C ALA A 154 -6.71 -7.89 -1.28
N ARG A 155 -5.56 -7.19 -1.46
CA ARG A 155 -5.16 -6.63 -2.77
C ARG A 155 -4.95 -7.72 -3.81
N GLU A 156 -4.27 -8.82 -3.44
CA GLU A 156 -4.04 -9.96 -4.34
C GLU A 156 -5.35 -10.66 -4.73
N LYS A 157 -6.29 -10.80 -3.79
CA LYS A 157 -7.63 -11.32 -4.07
C LYS A 157 -8.40 -10.41 -5.02
N LEU A 158 -8.29 -9.09 -4.88
CA LEU A 158 -8.88 -8.14 -5.83
C LEU A 158 -8.30 -8.31 -7.23
N ARG A 159 -6.96 -8.41 -7.35
CA ARG A 159 -6.26 -8.66 -8.63
C ARG A 159 -6.69 -9.98 -9.28
N TYR A 160 -6.80 -11.04 -8.48
CA TYR A 160 -7.30 -12.33 -8.97
C TYR A 160 -8.70 -12.19 -9.58
N ARG A 161 -9.63 -11.50 -8.90
CA ARG A 161 -10.98 -11.26 -9.41
C ARG A 161 -11.01 -10.43 -10.70
N LEU A 162 -10.14 -9.45 -10.79
CA LEU A 162 -9.98 -8.65 -12.02
C LEU A 162 -9.39 -9.49 -13.17
N GLY A 163 -8.53 -10.44 -12.86
CA GLY A 163 -7.98 -11.41 -13.83
C GLY A 163 -9.06 -12.27 -14.51
N GLU A 164 -10.11 -12.67 -13.77
CA GLU A 164 -11.24 -13.46 -14.29
C GLU A 164 -11.99 -12.74 -15.43
N GLN A 165 -11.96 -11.41 -15.49
CA GLN A 165 -12.59 -10.61 -16.55
C GLN A 165 -12.02 -10.92 -17.95
N THR A 166 -10.79 -11.40 -18.04
CA THR A 166 -10.17 -11.80 -19.32
C THR A 166 -10.96 -12.93 -19.98
N HIS A 167 -11.58 -13.81 -19.19
CA HIS A 167 -12.39 -14.93 -19.68
C HIS A 167 -13.85 -14.55 -19.95
N ILE A 168 -14.28 -13.39 -19.44
CA ILE A 168 -15.62 -12.84 -19.64
C ILE A 168 -15.70 -12.01 -20.92
N LEU A 169 -14.63 -11.30 -21.24
CA LEU A 169 -14.56 -10.48 -22.43
C LEU A 169 -14.61 -11.32 -23.72
N ILE A 170 -15.39 -10.84 -24.68
CA ILE A 170 -15.35 -11.37 -26.05
C ILE A 170 -14.07 -10.89 -26.76
N PRO A 171 -13.66 -11.52 -27.87
CA PRO A 171 -12.54 -11.02 -28.68
C PRO A 171 -12.73 -9.55 -29.08
N GLY A 172 -11.72 -8.72 -28.87
CA GLY A 172 -11.80 -7.27 -29.06
C GLY A 172 -12.55 -6.52 -27.95
N GLY A 173 -12.86 -7.18 -26.85
CA GLY A 173 -13.50 -6.55 -25.69
C GLY A 173 -12.56 -5.61 -24.94
N ARG A 174 -13.14 -4.67 -24.18
CA ARG A 174 -12.46 -3.54 -23.56
C ARG A 174 -12.54 -3.61 -22.03
N LYS A 175 -11.52 -3.08 -21.36
CA LYS A 175 -11.51 -2.89 -19.90
C LYS A 175 -11.40 -1.41 -19.55
N LEU A 176 -12.26 -0.95 -18.66
CA LEU A 176 -12.24 0.41 -18.13
C LEU A 176 -12.16 0.37 -16.62
N PHE A 177 -11.16 1.04 -16.08
CA PHE A 177 -11.00 1.27 -14.64
C PHE A 177 -11.28 2.74 -14.34
N ILE A 178 -12.15 3.00 -13.37
CA ILE A 178 -12.47 4.35 -12.93
C ILE A 178 -12.35 4.38 -11.42
N GLY A 179 -11.62 5.33 -10.87
CA GLY A 179 -11.52 5.42 -9.43
C GLY A 179 -10.55 6.48 -8.91
N THR A 180 -10.33 6.38 -7.61
CA THR A 180 -9.40 7.19 -6.85
C THR A 180 -8.40 6.24 -6.21
N PRO A 181 -7.08 6.44 -6.34
CA PRO A 181 -6.09 5.57 -5.71
C PRO A 181 -6.15 5.71 -4.18
N HIS A 182 -6.13 4.59 -3.47
CA HIS A 182 -6.24 4.54 -2.01
C HIS A 182 -5.03 3.91 -1.33
N THR A 183 -4.10 3.34 -2.08
CA THR A 183 -2.93 2.63 -1.54
C THR A 183 -1.69 2.92 -2.40
N HIS A 184 -0.50 2.77 -1.79
CA HIS A 184 0.79 2.83 -2.48
C HIS A 184 0.94 1.71 -3.54
N ASP A 185 0.21 0.62 -3.39
CA ASP A 185 0.15 -0.52 -4.30
C ASP A 185 -1.17 -0.49 -5.07
N SER A 186 -1.46 0.67 -5.71
CA SER A 186 -2.72 0.89 -6.41
C SER A 186 -2.81 0.07 -7.69
N LEU A 187 -3.96 -0.56 -7.89
CA LEU A 187 -4.27 -1.27 -9.14
C LEU A 187 -4.28 -0.32 -10.36
N TYR A 188 -4.56 0.97 -10.16
CA TYR A 188 -4.56 1.94 -11.25
C TYR A 188 -3.15 2.23 -11.77
N ASP A 189 -2.16 2.28 -10.87
CA ASP A 189 -0.75 2.44 -11.24
C ASP A 189 -0.20 1.18 -11.92
N GLU A 190 -0.66 0.00 -11.48
CA GLU A 190 -0.36 -1.28 -12.13
C GLU A 190 -0.88 -1.32 -13.57
N LYS A 191 -2.14 -0.90 -13.81
CA LYS A 191 -2.70 -0.87 -15.17
C LYS A 191 -2.03 0.17 -16.06
N GLU A 192 -1.60 1.30 -15.52
CA GLU A 192 -0.78 2.28 -16.25
C GLU A 192 0.56 1.68 -16.67
N ALA A 193 1.23 0.94 -15.77
CA ALA A 193 2.48 0.23 -16.08
C ALA A 193 2.30 -0.89 -17.14
N GLU A 194 1.09 -1.49 -17.23
CA GLU A 194 0.71 -2.43 -18.28
C GLU A 194 0.45 -1.74 -19.64
N GLY A 195 0.51 -0.41 -19.72
CA GLY A 195 0.29 0.37 -20.94
C GLY A 195 -1.15 0.80 -21.16
N ALA A 196 -1.95 0.93 -20.11
CA ALA A 196 -3.29 1.48 -20.21
C ALA A 196 -3.28 2.93 -20.72
N ASP A 197 -4.29 3.28 -21.52
CA ASP A 197 -4.61 4.66 -21.85
C ASP A 197 -5.17 5.35 -20.59
N CYS A 198 -4.47 6.37 -20.08
CA CYS A 198 -4.77 6.97 -18.79
C CYS A 198 -5.18 8.43 -18.91
N LEU A 199 -6.29 8.80 -18.26
CA LEU A 199 -6.64 10.19 -18.00
C LEU A 199 -6.72 10.43 -16.50
N THR A 200 -5.89 11.37 -16.01
CA THR A 200 -5.87 11.77 -14.58
C THR A 200 -6.34 13.22 -14.45
N ILE A 201 -7.39 13.43 -13.67
CA ILE A 201 -7.98 14.76 -13.39
C ILE A 201 -7.94 14.99 -11.89
N LYS A 202 -6.91 15.72 -11.41
CA LYS A 202 -6.76 16.19 -10.03
C LYS A 202 -7.68 17.38 -9.76
N LEU A 203 -7.97 17.68 -8.50
CA LEU A 203 -8.75 18.88 -8.16
C LEU A 203 -7.98 20.16 -8.50
N PHE A 204 -6.66 20.17 -8.26
CA PHE A 204 -5.76 21.26 -8.64
C PHE A 204 -4.70 20.77 -9.62
N ARG A 205 -4.40 21.56 -10.64
CA ARG A 205 -3.39 21.22 -11.64
C ARG A 205 -1.98 21.32 -11.07
N ASP A 206 -1.73 22.39 -10.36
CA ASP A 206 -0.42 22.68 -9.77
C ASP A 206 -0.51 22.60 -8.25
N GLU A 207 0.51 22.00 -7.66
CA GLU A 207 0.65 21.81 -6.22
C GLU A 207 2.09 21.94 -5.78
N HIS A 208 2.29 22.58 -4.63
CA HIS A 208 3.59 22.68 -3.97
C HIS A 208 3.38 22.65 -2.46
N ARG A 209 4.20 21.88 -1.75
CA ARG A 209 4.10 21.71 -0.31
C ARG A 209 5.40 22.05 0.38
N ILE A 210 5.31 22.78 1.47
CA ILE A 210 6.44 23.15 2.32
C ILE A 210 6.09 22.84 3.78
N GLU A 211 7.01 22.18 4.48
CA GLU A 211 6.97 22.09 5.94
C GLU A 211 7.66 23.31 6.53
N ALA A 212 6.93 24.14 7.27
CA ALA A 212 7.52 25.26 7.97
C ALA A 212 8.41 24.75 9.10
N LYS A 213 9.73 24.82 8.91
CA LYS A 213 10.74 24.38 9.90
C LYS A 213 11.22 25.54 10.79
N ASP A 214 11.01 26.76 10.34
CA ASP A 214 11.44 27.97 11.02
C ASP A 214 10.23 28.88 11.28
N ALA A 215 9.85 29.02 12.54
CA ALA A 215 8.75 29.86 12.98
C ALA A 215 8.98 31.39 12.75
N THR A 216 10.11 31.76 12.18
CA THR A 216 10.45 33.16 11.83
C THR A 216 10.46 33.40 10.32
N GLN A 217 10.43 32.34 9.49
CA GLN A 217 10.48 32.48 8.03
C GLN A 217 9.15 33.02 7.49
N LEU A 218 9.18 34.16 6.84
CA LEU A 218 8.02 34.81 6.25
C LEU A 218 7.93 34.68 4.73
N ARG A 219 9.02 34.35 4.04
CA ARG A 219 9.09 34.29 2.57
C ARG A 219 9.41 32.90 2.09
N TYR A 220 8.65 32.49 1.09
CA TYR A 220 8.82 31.18 0.44
C TYR A 220 8.79 31.35 -1.09
N GLU A 221 9.75 30.74 -1.75
CA GLU A 221 9.78 30.65 -3.21
C GLU A 221 8.85 29.53 -3.66
N ILE A 222 8.05 29.80 -4.70
CA ILE A 222 7.05 28.86 -5.22
C ILE A 222 7.14 28.84 -6.75
N PRO A 223 7.06 27.67 -7.41
CA PRO A 223 7.27 27.54 -8.85
C PRO A 223 6.12 28.09 -9.70
N PHE A 224 5.00 28.48 -9.09
CA PHE A 224 3.83 29.02 -9.77
C PHE A 224 3.11 30.04 -8.88
N ARG A 225 2.23 30.84 -9.46
CA ARG A 225 1.35 31.73 -8.71
C ARG A 225 0.19 30.94 -8.08
N PRO A 226 0.09 30.84 -6.74
CA PRO A 226 -0.98 30.08 -6.10
C PRO A 226 -2.31 30.84 -6.11
N ASP A 227 -3.41 30.11 -6.37
CA ASP A 227 -4.79 30.59 -6.20
C ASP A 227 -5.30 30.30 -4.78
N TYR A 228 -4.75 29.26 -4.15
CA TYR A 228 -5.12 28.78 -2.82
C TYR A 228 -3.88 28.48 -2.00
N VAL A 229 -3.85 29.00 -0.78
CA VAL A 229 -2.78 28.76 0.20
C VAL A 229 -3.43 28.23 1.48
N PHE A 230 -3.17 26.96 1.79
CA PHE A 230 -3.64 26.32 3.01
C PHE A 230 -2.51 26.22 4.02
N VAL A 231 -2.81 26.49 5.29
CA VAL A 231 -1.91 26.18 6.41
C VAL A 231 -2.60 25.17 7.31
N GLY A 232 -1.88 24.10 7.66
CA GLY A 232 -2.36 23.04 8.53
C GLY A 232 -3.35 22.06 7.88
N ILE A 233 -3.84 21.14 8.70
CA ILE A 233 -4.77 20.08 8.33
C ILE A 233 -5.82 19.89 9.44
N HIS A 234 -6.94 19.27 9.10
CA HIS A 234 -8.04 18.97 10.00
C HIS A 234 -8.55 20.25 10.70
N LYS A 235 -8.89 20.21 11.99
CA LYS A 235 -9.44 21.34 12.75
C LYS A 235 -8.54 22.58 12.74
N ALA A 236 -7.25 22.43 12.55
CA ALA A 236 -6.28 23.52 12.46
C ALA A 236 -6.16 24.12 11.05
N ALA A 237 -6.80 23.50 10.03
CA ALA A 237 -6.71 23.96 8.66
C ALA A 237 -7.32 25.35 8.48
N ARG A 238 -6.58 26.21 7.77
CA ARG A 238 -7.00 27.56 7.38
C ARG A 238 -6.69 27.79 5.91
N LEU A 239 -7.64 28.34 5.18
CA LEU A 239 -7.42 28.87 3.84
C LEU A 239 -7.10 30.36 3.96
N LEU A 240 -5.88 30.74 3.60
CA LEU A 240 -5.37 32.09 3.76
C LEU A 240 -5.90 33.02 2.67
N VAL A 241 -6.00 34.30 2.98
CA VAL A 241 -6.51 35.36 2.10
C VAL A 241 -5.37 36.23 1.62
N GLU A 242 -5.23 36.36 0.29
CA GLU A 242 -4.29 37.31 -0.33
C GLU A 242 -4.59 38.76 0.09
N GLY A 243 -3.55 39.51 0.41
CA GLY A 243 -3.67 40.89 0.90
C GLY A 243 -3.95 41.05 2.39
N VAL A 244 -4.33 39.95 3.09
CA VAL A 244 -4.57 39.92 4.55
C VAL A 244 -3.53 39.02 5.23
N ASP A 245 -3.50 37.77 4.89
CA ASP A 245 -2.61 36.76 5.52
C ASP A 245 -1.25 36.67 4.81
N TYR A 246 -1.23 36.92 3.48
CA TYR A 246 -0.03 36.88 2.67
C TYR A 246 -0.10 37.85 1.48
N GLN A 247 1.05 38.16 0.89
CA GLN A 247 1.19 38.87 -0.37
C GLN A 247 1.99 38.05 -1.38
N LEU A 248 1.63 38.16 -2.65
CA LEU A 248 2.42 37.60 -3.74
C LEU A 248 3.68 38.44 -3.96
N THR A 249 4.78 37.77 -4.25
CA THR A 249 6.05 38.37 -4.67
C THR A 249 6.40 37.89 -6.09
N ASP A 250 7.45 38.42 -6.67
CA ASP A 250 7.89 38.02 -8.03
C ASP A 250 8.26 36.55 -8.13
N THR A 251 8.68 35.93 -7.02
CA THR A 251 9.17 34.54 -6.97
C THR A 251 8.39 33.63 -6.03
N GLY A 252 7.33 34.13 -5.38
CA GLY A 252 6.58 33.33 -4.42
C GLY A 252 5.62 34.09 -3.54
N VAL A 253 5.65 33.82 -2.22
CA VAL A 253 4.71 34.36 -1.23
C VAL A 253 5.44 34.92 -0.02
N ALA A 254 4.96 36.06 0.49
CA ALA A 254 5.37 36.67 1.75
C ALA A 254 4.20 36.67 2.74
N PHE A 255 4.31 35.97 3.86
CA PHE A 255 3.28 35.88 4.89
C PHE A 255 3.32 37.07 5.83
N ALA A 256 2.16 37.51 6.32
CA ALA A 256 2.03 38.55 7.33
C ALA A 256 2.51 38.07 8.72
N ALA A 257 2.34 36.78 9.02
CA ALA A 257 2.87 36.12 10.21
C ALA A 257 3.47 34.77 9.78
N ALA A 258 4.59 34.34 10.40
CA ALA A 258 5.24 33.10 10.06
C ALA A 258 4.30 31.91 10.31
N PRO A 259 4.07 31.05 9.31
CA PRO A 259 3.31 29.83 9.49
C PRO A 259 4.08 28.84 10.39
N ASP A 260 3.36 28.12 11.24
CA ASP A 260 3.89 27.15 12.20
C ASP A 260 3.51 25.69 11.86
N ALA A 261 3.01 25.48 10.65
CA ALA A 261 2.49 24.19 10.21
C ALA A 261 2.79 23.95 8.72
N LEU A 262 2.34 22.78 8.22
CA LEU A 262 2.37 22.43 6.81
C LEU A 262 1.67 23.46 5.95
N ILE A 263 2.32 23.92 4.88
CA ILE A 263 1.79 24.88 3.93
C ILE A 263 1.60 24.18 2.59
N ASP A 264 0.37 24.23 2.06
CA ASP A 264 0.05 23.75 0.73
C ASP A 264 -0.34 24.90 -0.19
N PHE A 265 0.30 24.98 -1.33
CA PHE A 265 0.02 25.93 -2.39
C PHE A 265 -0.59 25.19 -3.56
N TYR A 266 -1.73 25.69 -4.06
CA TYR A 266 -2.42 25.11 -5.21
C TYR A 266 -2.79 26.18 -6.22
N ALA A 267 -2.79 25.78 -7.52
CA ALA A 267 -3.32 26.60 -8.60
C ALA A 267 -4.12 25.75 -9.60
N GLY A 268 -4.99 26.41 -10.36
CA GLY A 268 -5.77 25.79 -11.41
C GLY A 268 -6.81 24.80 -10.90
N CYS A 269 -7.78 25.25 -10.10
CA CYS A 269 -8.91 24.43 -9.66
C CYS A 269 -9.74 23.99 -10.88
N GLU A 270 -10.01 22.68 -11.00
CA GLU A 270 -10.70 22.07 -12.14
C GLU A 270 -12.22 22.29 -12.11
N TRP A 271 -12.80 22.61 -10.97
CA TRP A 271 -14.22 22.88 -10.83
C TRP A 271 -14.51 23.92 -9.74
N PRO A 272 -14.15 25.21 -9.99
CA PRO A 272 -14.24 26.27 -8.96
C PRO A 272 -15.68 26.60 -8.54
N GLU A 273 -16.67 26.41 -9.44
CA GLU A 273 -18.08 26.67 -9.14
C GLU A 273 -18.63 25.72 -8.08
N ARG A 274 -18.19 24.47 -8.08
CA ARG A 274 -18.56 23.46 -7.10
C ARG A 274 -17.66 23.48 -5.87
N PHE A 275 -16.37 23.72 -6.07
CA PHE A 275 -15.36 23.73 -5.03
C PHE A 275 -14.98 25.17 -4.69
N THR A 276 -15.96 25.92 -4.16
CA THR A 276 -15.74 27.29 -3.69
C THR A 276 -14.70 27.33 -2.58
N ARG A 277 -14.16 28.52 -2.27
CA ARG A 277 -13.16 28.67 -1.19
C ARG A 277 -13.70 28.17 0.15
N GLU A 278 -14.97 28.47 0.47
CA GLU A 278 -15.64 28.03 1.70
C GLU A 278 -15.80 26.51 1.74
N GLU A 279 -16.25 25.91 0.63
CA GLU A 279 -16.41 24.44 0.55
C GLU A 279 -15.06 23.73 0.66
N MET A 280 -14.00 24.26 0.06
CA MET A 280 -12.66 23.68 0.15
C MET A 280 -12.09 23.80 1.56
N GLU A 281 -12.23 24.94 2.23
CA GLU A 281 -11.79 25.10 3.62
C GLU A 281 -12.54 24.14 4.54
N LYS A 282 -13.87 24.01 4.35
CA LYS A 282 -14.68 23.05 5.10
C LYS A 282 -14.18 21.62 4.90
N ARG A 283 -13.98 21.17 3.65
CA ARG A 283 -13.48 19.83 3.34
C ARG A 283 -12.10 19.58 3.92
N ARG A 284 -11.21 20.57 3.85
CA ARG A 284 -9.88 20.48 4.44
C ARG A 284 -9.94 20.30 5.95
N ARG A 285 -10.88 20.98 6.64
CA ARG A 285 -11.11 20.84 8.09
C ARG A 285 -11.75 19.51 8.48
N GLU A 286 -12.59 18.94 7.62
CA GLU A 286 -13.23 17.64 7.84
C GLU A 286 -12.28 16.46 7.54
N THR A 287 -11.27 16.68 6.69
CA THR A 287 -10.26 15.65 6.35
C THR A 287 -9.28 15.48 7.51
N ARG A 288 -9.11 14.24 7.98
CA ARG A 288 -8.31 13.96 9.18
C ARG A 288 -6.82 14.09 8.94
N THR A 289 -6.33 13.63 7.78
CA THR A 289 -4.91 13.55 7.50
C THR A 289 -4.59 14.16 6.14
N ILE A 290 -3.32 14.58 5.99
CA ILE A 290 -2.84 15.09 4.72
C ILE A 290 -2.85 14.00 3.64
N ASN A 291 -2.58 12.76 4.02
CA ASN A 291 -2.60 11.62 3.11
C ASN A 291 -4.01 11.36 2.56
N GLU A 292 -5.03 11.50 3.40
CA GLU A 292 -6.43 11.40 2.97
C GLU A 292 -6.78 12.52 1.98
N TRP A 293 -6.36 13.76 2.25
CA TRP A 293 -6.56 14.88 1.33
C TRP A 293 -5.89 14.62 -0.02
N ASP A 294 -4.62 14.26 0.01
CA ASP A 294 -3.82 14.01 -1.19
C ASP A 294 -4.38 12.86 -2.03
N SER A 295 -4.78 11.77 -1.40
CA SER A 295 -5.40 10.63 -2.09
C SER A 295 -6.74 11.01 -2.75
N GLN A 296 -7.61 11.73 -2.05
CA GLN A 296 -8.96 12.03 -2.52
C GLN A 296 -9.02 13.16 -3.55
N TYR A 297 -8.15 14.16 -3.44
CA TYR A 297 -8.22 15.37 -4.27
C TYR A 297 -7.05 15.54 -5.23
N GLN A 298 -5.85 15.12 -4.84
CA GLN A 298 -4.64 15.21 -5.67
C GLN A 298 -4.21 13.86 -6.25
N LEU A 299 -4.96 12.80 -5.95
CA LEU A 299 -4.82 11.45 -6.52
C LEU A 299 -3.42 10.84 -6.30
N HIS A 300 -2.77 11.20 -5.19
CA HIS A 300 -1.53 10.56 -4.81
C HIS A 300 -1.82 9.17 -4.21
N SER A 301 -1.23 8.15 -4.79
CA SER A 301 -1.28 6.79 -4.23
C SER A 301 -0.48 6.76 -2.93
N LYS A 302 -1.17 6.58 -1.80
CA LYS A 302 -0.54 6.57 -0.46
C LYS A 302 -1.06 5.40 0.37
N PRO A 303 -0.34 5.00 1.44
CA PRO A 303 -0.77 3.92 2.31
C PRO A 303 -2.18 4.13 2.86
N VAL A 304 -2.94 3.04 2.97
CA VAL A 304 -4.30 3.03 3.53
C VAL A 304 -4.25 3.40 5.01
N GLY A 305 -4.90 4.49 5.37
CA GLY A 305 -4.91 5.01 6.73
C GLY A 305 -3.65 5.80 7.08
N ASP A 306 -3.56 6.27 8.33
CA ASP A 306 -2.38 6.90 8.91
C ASP A 306 -1.22 5.92 9.17
N VAL A 307 -1.10 4.88 8.36
CA VAL A 307 0.02 3.96 8.42
C VAL A 307 1.21 4.57 7.65
N ARG A 308 1.72 5.70 8.10
CA ARG A 308 3.14 5.78 8.41
C ARG A 308 3.41 4.53 9.23
N LEU A 309 4.53 3.91 9.03
CA LEU A 309 5.00 2.87 9.93
C LEU A 309 5.01 3.51 11.33
N ASP A 310 3.92 3.36 12.08
CA ASP A 310 3.75 4.03 13.35
C ASP A 310 4.40 3.18 14.45
N PRO A 311 5.59 3.55 14.93
CA PRO A 311 6.30 2.77 15.93
C PRO A 311 5.54 2.69 17.27
N GLU A 312 4.61 3.61 17.56
CA GLU A 312 3.78 3.56 18.78
C GLU A 312 2.78 2.39 18.79
N ARG A 313 2.55 1.75 17.62
CA ARG A 313 1.74 0.54 17.53
C ARG A 313 2.50 -0.72 17.89
N ILE A 314 3.82 -0.67 17.97
CA ILE A 314 4.66 -1.77 18.42
C ILE A 314 4.51 -1.88 19.94
N ARG A 315 4.37 -3.11 20.43
CA ARG A 315 4.33 -3.38 21.87
C ARG A 315 5.75 -3.55 22.38
N GLU A 316 6.10 -2.85 23.45
CA GLU A 316 7.39 -2.97 24.07
C GLU A 316 7.50 -4.19 24.97
N TYR A 317 8.68 -4.81 25.01
CA TYR A 317 9.09 -5.75 26.03
C TYR A 317 10.58 -5.57 26.35
N ASN A 318 10.97 -5.94 27.60
CA ASN A 318 12.34 -5.81 28.08
C ASN A 318 12.76 -7.06 28.83
N VAL A 319 12.85 -8.19 28.10
CA VAL A 319 13.24 -9.50 28.66
C VAL A 319 14.21 -10.17 27.69
N GLN A 320 15.32 -10.70 28.22
CA GLN A 320 16.28 -11.49 27.46
C GLN A 320 15.79 -12.94 27.30
N PRO A 321 16.12 -13.63 26.19
CA PRO A 321 15.75 -15.01 26.00
C PRO A 321 16.47 -15.95 26.99
N GLU A 322 15.70 -16.82 27.61
CA GLU A 322 16.20 -17.91 28.46
C GLU A 322 16.09 -19.25 27.76
N ILE A 323 17.12 -20.08 27.89
CA ILE A 323 17.10 -21.46 27.40
C ILE A 323 16.78 -22.37 28.59
N ARG A 324 15.69 -23.11 28.49
CA ARG A 324 15.25 -24.08 29.50
C ARG A 324 15.46 -25.49 28.98
N TYR A 325 16.06 -26.32 29.80
CA TYR A 325 16.40 -27.72 29.50
C TYR A 325 15.43 -28.63 30.25
N ALA A 326 14.73 -29.51 29.52
CA ALA A 326 13.87 -30.53 30.11
C ALA A 326 13.76 -31.74 29.18
N ASN A 327 13.78 -32.95 29.75
CA ASN A 327 13.52 -34.20 28.99
C ASN A 327 14.33 -34.36 27.69
N ARG A 328 15.64 -34.05 27.72
CA ARG A 328 16.55 -34.05 26.56
C ARG A 328 16.15 -33.10 25.45
N SER A 329 15.32 -32.13 25.75
CA SER A 329 14.95 -31.07 24.83
C SER A 329 15.29 -29.70 25.38
N CYS A 330 15.53 -28.76 24.50
CA CYS A 330 15.74 -27.37 24.86
C CYS A 330 14.59 -26.53 24.34
N SER A 331 14.17 -25.55 25.11
CA SER A 331 13.18 -24.58 24.70
C SER A 331 13.65 -23.16 25.03
N MET A 332 13.32 -22.20 24.17
CA MET A 332 13.62 -20.81 24.38
C MET A 332 12.39 -20.07 24.89
N TRP A 333 12.60 -19.16 25.84
CA TRP A 333 11.53 -18.42 26.49
C TRP A 333 11.88 -16.94 26.58
N LEU A 334 10.90 -16.09 26.33
CA LEU A 334 10.90 -14.68 26.69
C LEU A 334 9.93 -14.49 27.86
N GLY A 335 10.47 -14.47 29.08
CA GLY A 335 9.65 -14.48 30.29
C GLY A 335 8.74 -15.69 30.38
N GLN A 336 7.44 -15.49 30.21
CA GLN A 336 6.41 -16.54 30.22
C GLN A 336 6.06 -17.09 28.82
N THR A 337 6.58 -16.48 27.76
CA THR A 337 6.24 -16.84 26.37
C THR A 337 7.29 -17.77 25.78
N GLN A 338 6.85 -18.96 25.34
CA GLN A 338 7.71 -19.89 24.64
C GLN A 338 7.91 -19.44 23.18
N ILE A 339 9.16 -19.35 22.77
CA ILE A 339 9.56 -19.05 21.39
C ILE A 339 9.66 -20.37 20.61
N VAL A 340 8.98 -20.44 19.49
CA VAL A 340 8.92 -21.65 18.64
C VAL A 340 9.70 -21.50 17.33
N GLY A 341 9.97 -20.27 16.89
CA GLY A 341 10.71 -19.97 15.67
C GLY A 341 11.59 -18.74 15.80
N ALA A 342 12.63 -18.69 14.97
CA ALA A 342 13.49 -17.52 14.83
C ALA A 342 13.98 -17.39 13.39
N VAL A 343 14.20 -16.17 12.95
CA VAL A 343 14.83 -15.82 11.69
C VAL A 343 15.55 -14.48 11.84
N ALA A 344 16.72 -14.38 11.25
CA ALA A 344 17.44 -13.12 11.17
C ALA A 344 17.61 -12.70 9.70
N TRP A 345 17.75 -11.41 9.51
CA TRP A 345 17.98 -10.79 8.20
C TRP A 345 19.17 -9.86 8.25
N TRP A 346 20.05 -9.99 7.28
CA TRP A 346 21.16 -9.10 7.07
C TRP A 346 20.99 -8.32 5.76
N ASP A 347 20.78 -7.02 5.89
CA ASP A 347 20.84 -6.06 4.78
C ASP A 347 22.29 -5.59 4.63
N VAL A 348 22.91 -5.90 3.50
CA VAL A 348 24.34 -5.76 3.27
C VAL A 348 24.67 -4.42 2.62
N ALA A 349 25.40 -3.56 3.33
CA ALA A 349 26.04 -2.39 2.73
C ALA A 349 27.56 -2.54 2.68
N THR A 350 28.17 -2.10 1.58
CA THR A 350 29.61 -2.20 1.34
C THR A 350 30.39 -1.02 1.89
N GLY A 351 30.39 -0.79 3.19
CA GLY A 351 31.39 -0.03 3.97
C GLY A 351 32.06 1.25 3.45
N LYS A 352 31.57 1.90 2.37
CA LYS A 352 32.12 3.19 1.91
C LYS A 352 31.65 4.31 2.85
N VAL A 353 32.59 5.13 3.31
CA VAL A 353 32.34 6.35 4.09
C VAL A 353 31.33 7.25 3.38
N LYS A 354 30.04 7.17 3.72
CA LYS A 354 28.81 7.78 3.18
C LYS A 354 27.84 6.79 2.47
N ALA A 355 28.06 5.47 2.56
CA ALA A 355 27.10 4.47 2.10
C ALA A 355 26.06 4.16 3.18
N ASP A 356 24.94 3.56 2.76
CA ASP A 356 23.90 3.02 3.62
C ASP A 356 24.49 2.12 4.70
N ALA A 357 23.93 2.11 5.91
CA ALA A 357 24.42 1.32 7.01
C ALA A 357 24.06 -0.15 6.77
N SER A 358 25.03 -1.07 7.00
CA SER A 358 24.71 -2.49 7.04
C SER A 358 23.91 -2.78 8.29
N ALA A 359 22.72 -3.36 8.16
CA ALA A 359 21.79 -3.59 9.27
C ALA A 359 21.45 -5.07 9.46
N PHE A 360 21.28 -5.47 10.71
CA PHE A 360 20.93 -6.83 11.09
C PHE A 360 19.70 -6.82 12.00
N SER A 361 18.69 -7.62 11.65
CA SER A 361 17.47 -7.80 12.43
C SER A 361 17.27 -9.27 12.81
N LEU A 362 16.78 -9.50 14.05
CA LEU A 362 16.39 -10.81 14.57
C LEU A 362 14.94 -10.76 15.04
N ILE A 363 14.12 -11.67 14.52
CA ILE A 363 12.72 -11.84 14.90
C ILE A 363 12.50 -13.24 15.48
N PHE A 364 11.92 -13.28 16.67
CA PHE A 364 11.39 -14.50 17.28
C PHE A 364 9.89 -14.61 17.03
N THR A 365 9.36 -15.84 17.04
CA THR A 365 7.93 -16.11 16.83
C THR A 365 7.43 -17.08 17.89
N ASP A 366 6.26 -16.80 18.49
CA ASP A 366 5.58 -17.71 19.40
C ASP A 366 4.60 -18.64 18.67
N ALA A 367 3.97 -19.55 19.40
CA ALA A 367 3.00 -20.50 18.85
C ALA A 367 1.69 -19.85 18.38
N ARG A 368 1.44 -18.59 18.73
CA ARG A 368 0.25 -17.81 18.33
C ARG A 368 0.52 -16.96 17.08
N GLY A 369 1.78 -16.92 16.61
CA GLY A 369 2.19 -16.10 15.48
C GLY A 369 2.55 -14.66 15.84
N HIS A 370 2.70 -14.32 17.14
CA HIS A 370 3.23 -13.02 17.51
C HIS A 370 4.71 -12.95 17.15
N LEU A 371 5.13 -11.76 16.70
CA LEU A 371 6.49 -11.45 16.28
C LEU A 371 7.18 -10.63 17.38
N TYR A 372 8.40 -11.01 17.71
CA TYR A 372 9.21 -10.36 18.73
C TYR A 372 10.52 -9.90 18.10
N TRP A 373 10.59 -8.63 17.73
CA TRP A 373 11.78 -8.01 17.16
C TRP A 373 12.80 -7.75 18.26
N HIS A 374 13.74 -8.68 18.40
CA HIS A 374 14.64 -8.72 19.54
C HIS A 374 15.96 -7.99 19.32
N VAL A 375 16.45 -7.97 18.09
CA VAL A 375 17.66 -7.25 17.69
C VAL A 375 17.38 -6.45 16.43
N CYS A 376 17.83 -5.18 16.42
CA CYS A 376 17.92 -4.34 15.23
C CYS A 376 19.15 -3.44 15.41
N GLN A 377 20.26 -3.79 14.77
CA GLN A 377 21.51 -3.07 14.96
C GLN A 377 22.29 -2.90 13.67
N GLY A 378 23.04 -1.79 13.59
CA GLY A 378 24.02 -1.57 12.53
C GLY A 378 25.26 -2.45 12.73
N LEU A 379 25.82 -2.93 11.62
CA LEU A 379 27.08 -3.63 11.57
C LEU A 379 28.16 -2.69 11.02
N THR A 380 29.36 -2.77 11.58
CA THR A 380 30.46 -1.85 11.26
C THR A 380 31.67 -2.57 10.68
N GLY A 381 32.49 -1.84 9.95
CA GLY A 381 33.72 -2.36 9.35
C GLY A 381 33.51 -3.10 8.02
N GLU A 382 34.55 -3.75 7.56
CA GLU A 382 34.53 -4.55 6.33
C GLU A 382 33.62 -5.77 6.48
N LEU A 383 33.19 -6.36 5.35
CA LEU A 383 32.37 -7.57 5.39
C LEU A 383 33.03 -8.72 6.13
N ALA A 384 34.33 -8.93 5.88
CA ALA A 384 35.16 -9.91 6.61
C ALA A 384 36.61 -9.41 6.67
N GLU A 385 37.29 -9.68 7.78
CA GLU A 385 38.70 -9.47 7.96
C GLU A 385 39.42 -10.84 8.06
N PHE A 386 40.59 -10.95 7.42
CA PHE A 386 41.30 -12.23 7.32
C PHE A 386 42.67 -12.14 7.99
N ASP A 387 43.11 -13.26 8.53
CA ASP A 387 44.49 -13.43 9.00
C ASP A 387 45.42 -13.88 7.83
N ASP A 388 46.72 -14.03 8.15
CA ASP A 388 47.75 -14.48 7.20
C ASP A 388 47.50 -15.89 6.62
N ASN A 389 46.52 -16.64 7.15
CA ASN A 389 46.16 -18.00 6.73
C ASN A 389 44.78 -18.03 6.05
N ASP A 390 44.28 -16.91 5.56
CA ASP A 390 42.95 -16.74 4.92
C ASP A 390 41.76 -17.16 5.83
N LYS A 391 41.94 -17.14 7.14
CA LYS A 391 40.88 -17.41 8.10
C LYS A 391 40.19 -16.10 8.49
N ILE A 392 38.85 -16.12 8.51
CA ILE A 392 38.05 -14.98 8.95
C ILE A 392 38.26 -14.77 10.47
N THR A 393 38.71 -13.58 10.85
CA THR A 393 38.98 -13.18 12.23
C THR A 393 38.18 -11.97 12.69
N GLY A 394 37.61 -11.20 11.77
CA GLY A 394 36.87 -9.98 12.09
C GLY A 394 35.83 -9.61 11.02
N GLY A 395 35.34 -8.39 11.12
CA GLY A 395 34.34 -7.82 10.21
C GLY A 395 32.88 -8.13 10.57
N GLN A 396 31.97 -7.73 9.70
CA GLN A 396 30.52 -7.85 9.91
C GLN A 396 30.06 -9.30 10.10
N VAL A 397 30.63 -10.25 9.34
CA VAL A 397 30.28 -11.68 9.46
C VAL A 397 30.64 -12.27 10.84
N MET A 398 31.66 -11.73 11.51
CA MET A 398 32.00 -12.17 12.86
C MET A 398 31.08 -11.55 13.92
N GLN A 399 30.63 -10.29 13.73
CA GLN A 399 29.58 -9.69 14.56
C GLN A 399 28.28 -10.50 14.47
N ILE A 400 27.90 -10.90 13.25
CA ILE A 400 26.73 -11.79 13.06
C ILE A 400 26.94 -13.13 13.75
N LYS A 401 28.14 -13.72 13.66
CA LYS A 401 28.44 -14.99 14.33
C LYS A 401 28.27 -14.90 15.86
N GLU A 402 28.69 -13.80 16.46
CA GLU A 402 28.48 -13.55 17.89
C GLU A 402 26.99 -13.51 18.25
N LEU A 403 26.19 -12.81 17.44
CA LEU A 403 24.72 -12.76 17.61
C LEU A 403 24.09 -14.15 17.43
N VAL A 404 24.54 -14.91 16.42
CA VAL A 404 24.06 -16.28 16.16
C VAL A 404 24.31 -17.18 17.36
N LEU A 405 25.51 -17.12 17.96
CA LEU A 405 25.84 -17.91 19.13
C LEU A 405 25.10 -17.44 20.39
N LYS A 406 25.00 -16.12 20.58
CA LYS A 406 24.30 -15.53 21.73
C LYS A 406 22.82 -15.88 21.76
N TYR A 407 22.14 -15.76 20.64
CA TYR A 407 20.68 -15.92 20.51
C TYR A 407 20.25 -17.25 19.93
N GLN A 408 21.19 -18.16 19.66
CA GLN A 408 20.92 -19.49 19.07
C GLN A 408 20.09 -19.41 17.77
N ILE A 409 20.49 -18.52 16.87
CA ILE A 409 19.76 -18.23 15.64
C ILE A 409 19.88 -19.41 14.67
N PRO A 410 18.77 -20.02 14.23
CA PRO A 410 18.80 -21.19 13.35
C PRO A 410 19.00 -20.84 11.87
N LEU A 411 18.64 -19.62 11.46
CA LEU A 411 18.69 -19.16 10.08
C LEU A 411 19.01 -17.68 10.01
N VAL A 412 19.95 -17.32 9.15
CA VAL A 412 20.20 -15.93 8.71
C VAL A 412 19.90 -15.84 7.20
N CYS A 413 18.97 -14.97 6.83
CA CYS A 413 18.74 -14.57 5.45
C CYS A 413 19.64 -13.39 5.08
N VAL A 414 20.20 -13.40 3.89
CA VAL A 414 21.11 -12.35 3.37
C VAL A 414 20.55 -11.84 2.06
N GLU A 415 20.37 -10.53 1.96
CA GLU A 415 20.03 -9.91 0.68
C GLU A 415 21.28 -9.81 -0.21
N VAL A 416 21.22 -10.46 -1.40
CA VAL A 416 22.38 -10.59 -2.32
C VAL A 416 22.24 -9.73 -3.59
N ASN A 417 21.59 -8.59 -3.50
CA ASN A 417 21.49 -7.64 -4.61
C ASN A 417 22.78 -6.83 -4.77
N GLY A 418 23.28 -6.72 -6.01
CA GLY A 418 24.46 -5.90 -6.34
C GLY A 418 25.74 -6.32 -5.61
N PRO A 419 26.39 -5.42 -4.86
CA PRO A 419 27.66 -5.70 -4.16
C PRO A 419 27.57 -6.80 -3.09
N GLY A 420 26.39 -7.11 -2.61
CA GLY A 420 26.13 -8.16 -1.61
C GLY A 420 26.34 -9.59 -2.08
N SER A 421 26.58 -9.83 -3.37
CA SER A 421 26.70 -11.18 -3.95
C SER A 421 27.79 -12.07 -3.34
N PHE A 422 28.77 -11.51 -2.67
CA PHE A 422 29.83 -12.25 -1.96
C PHE A 422 29.56 -12.43 -0.46
N ALA A 423 28.67 -11.62 0.12
CA ALA A 423 28.40 -11.60 1.55
C ALA A 423 27.85 -12.95 2.05
N GLY A 424 26.96 -13.57 1.30
CA GLY A 424 26.40 -14.88 1.64
C GLY A 424 27.46 -15.96 1.78
N LYS A 425 28.44 -16.01 0.86
CA LYS A 425 29.53 -16.99 0.92
C LYS A 425 30.45 -16.78 2.11
N LEU A 426 30.77 -15.52 2.42
CA LEU A 426 31.59 -15.17 3.58
C LEU A 426 30.86 -15.53 4.89
N LEU A 427 29.56 -15.27 4.94
CA LEU A 427 28.75 -15.63 6.10
C LEU A 427 28.66 -17.14 6.30
N ILE A 428 28.45 -17.93 5.22
CA ILE A 428 28.48 -19.39 5.28
C ILE A 428 29.82 -19.90 5.83
N GLN A 429 30.94 -19.32 5.40
CA GLN A 429 32.26 -19.68 5.90
C GLN A 429 32.43 -19.32 7.39
N ALA A 430 32.00 -18.13 7.80
CA ALA A 430 32.10 -17.68 9.20
C ALA A 430 31.22 -18.50 10.14
N LEU A 431 30.02 -18.91 9.70
CA LEU A 431 29.06 -19.67 10.51
C LEU A 431 29.29 -21.19 10.48
N LYS A 432 30.30 -21.67 9.76
CA LYS A 432 30.62 -23.10 9.72
C LYS A 432 30.82 -23.68 11.13
N GLY A 433 30.08 -24.76 11.44
CA GLY A 433 30.12 -25.42 12.74
C GLY A 433 29.22 -24.81 13.83
N THR A 434 28.55 -23.69 13.58
CA THR A 434 27.54 -23.13 14.51
C THR A 434 26.18 -23.84 14.39
N GLY A 435 25.90 -24.52 13.27
CA GLY A 435 24.62 -25.15 12.94
C GLY A 435 23.55 -24.16 12.43
N CYS A 436 23.89 -22.88 12.33
CA CYS A 436 23.03 -21.87 11.70
C CYS A 436 23.06 -22.03 10.17
N GLY A 437 21.89 -22.03 9.55
CA GLY A 437 21.72 -21.99 8.10
C GLY A 437 21.88 -20.56 7.57
N VAL A 438 22.32 -20.43 6.31
CA VAL A 438 22.32 -19.17 5.58
C VAL A 438 21.45 -19.34 4.35
N ARG A 439 20.56 -18.38 4.09
CA ARG A 439 19.72 -18.31 2.91
C ARG A 439 20.00 -17.01 2.17
N GLU A 440 20.36 -17.14 0.91
CA GLU A 440 20.50 -15.99 0.02
C GLU A 440 19.13 -15.66 -0.58
N GLU A 441 18.73 -14.39 -0.46
CA GLU A 441 17.45 -13.87 -0.96
C GLU A 441 17.69 -12.79 -2.00
N PHE A 442 16.96 -12.87 -3.12
CA PHE A 442 16.97 -11.89 -4.17
C PHE A 442 15.68 -11.08 -4.15
N SER A 443 15.80 -9.78 -3.96
CA SER A 443 14.64 -8.88 -4.02
C SER A 443 14.51 -8.30 -5.43
N VAL A 444 13.37 -8.53 -6.05
CA VAL A 444 12.95 -7.90 -7.33
C VAL A 444 11.84 -6.88 -7.14
N THR A 445 11.33 -6.76 -5.92
CA THR A 445 10.23 -5.86 -5.57
C THR A 445 10.77 -4.47 -5.17
N ASN A 446 9.98 -3.43 -5.42
CA ASN A 446 10.30 -2.08 -4.94
C ASN A 446 10.47 -2.10 -3.41
N LYS A 447 11.59 -1.53 -2.92
CA LYS A 447 11.99 -1.51 -1.51
C LYS A 447 10.92 -0.89 -0.62
N GLN A 448 10.37 0.26 -1.00
CA GLN A 448 9.36 0.98 -0.23
C GLN A 448 8.07 0.15 -0.07
N LYS A 449 7.66 -0.52 -1.15
CA LYS A 449 6.51 -1.43 -1.13
C LYS A 449 6.77 -2.62 -0.20
N ARG A 450 7.94 -3.26 -0.28
CA ARG A 450 8.32 -4.39 0.58
C ARG A 450 8.27 -4.03 2.06
N ILE A 451 8.81 -2.86 2.43
CA ILE A 451 8.79 -2.37 3.81
C ILE A 451 7.34 -2.19 4.29
N LEU A 452 6.50 -1.50 3.53
CA LEU A 452 5.10 -1.28 3.92
C LEU A 452 4.33 -2.59 4.07
N ASP A 453 4.43 -3.49 3.09
CA ASP A 453 3.72 -4.78 3.09
C ASP A 453 4.12 -5.65 4.28
N ALA A 454 5.40 -5.64 4.67
CA ALA A 454 5.89 -6.41 5.81
C ALA A 454 5.30 -5.94 7.15
N PHE A 455 5.19 -4.64 7.35
CA PHE A 455 4.75 -4.07 8.64
C PHE A 455 3.23 -3.89 8.74
N GLU A 456 2.49 -3.82 7.63
CA GLU A 456 1.07 -3.47 7.63
C GLU A 456 0.21 -4.39 8.53
N ALA A 457 0.29 -5.69 8.32
CA ALA A 457 -0.50 -6.66 9.09
C ALA A 457 -0.03 -6.74 10.56
N PRO A 458 1.27 -6.84 10.88
CA PRO A 458 1.74 -6.87 12.26
C PRO A 458 1.40 -5.63 13.08
N LEU A 459 1.43 -4.43 12.48
CA LEU A 459 1.09 -3.19 13.17
C LEU A 459 -0.42 -3.00 13.32
N SER A 460 -1.20 -3.29 12.27
CA SER A 460 -2.65 -3.13 12.31
C SER A 460 -3.31 -4.09 13.32
N SER A 461 -2.79 -5.30 13.41
CA SER A 461 -3.28 -6.35 14.33
C SER A 461 -2.61 -6.32 15.71
N ARG A 462 -1.62 -5.44 15.92
CA ARG A 462 -0.86 -5.28 17.18
C ARG A 462 -0.21 -6.58 17.69
N PHE A 463 0.31 -7.44 16.81
CA PHE A 463 1.11 -8.60 17.24
C PHE A 463 2.59 -8.49 16.92
N LEU A 464 3.07 -7.28 16.62
CA LEU A 464 4.50 -6.97 16.63
C LEU A 464 4.90 -6.43 18.00
N TRP A 465 5.89 -7.09 18.60
CA TRP A 465 6.57 -6.70 19.81
C TRP A 465 8.01 -6.34 19.49
N ALA A 466 8.59 -5.36 20.16
CA ALA A 466 10.00 -5.05 20.02
C ALA A 466 10.66 -4.94 21.39
N HIS A 467 11.93 -5.38 21.49
CA HIS A 467 12.74 -5.17 22.68
C HIS A 467 13.01 -3.67 22.87
N SER A 468 13.10 -3.19 24.12
CA SER A 468 13.40 -1.79 24.40
C SER A 468 14.63 -1.27 23.63
N ASP A 469 15.71 -2.04 23.54
CA ASP A 469 16.92 -1.66 22.78
C ASP A 469 16.66 -1.41 21.28
N VAL A 470 15.64 -2.06 20.70
CA VAL A 470 15.23 -1.85 19.30
C VAL A 470 14.45 -0.56 19.16
N LEU A 471 13.56 -0.27 20.13
CA LEU A 471 12.76 0.96 20.14
C LEU A 471 13.61 2.20 20.46
N ASP A 472 14.63 2.05 21.31
CA ASP A 472 15.58 3.12 21.64
C ASP A 472 16.63 3.35 20.54
N GLY A 473 16.65 2.48 19.52
CA GLY A 473 17.60 2.53 18.41
C GLY A 473 17.12 3.37 17.20
N PRO A 474 17.99 3.52 16.18
CA PRO A 474 17.69 4.30 14.97
C PRO A 474 16.46 3.84 14.18
N MET A 475 16.03 2.59 14.37
CA MET A 475 14.86 2.00 13.75
C MET A 475 13.59 2.83 14.03
N TYR A 476 13.43 3.31 15.27
CA TYR A 476 12.26 4.07 15.68
C TYR A 476 12.08 5.36 14.86
N ASP A 477 13.16 6.14 14.72
CA ASP A 477 13.14 7.37 13.94
C ASP A 477 12.94 7.10 12.44
N GLN A 478 13.63 6.08 11.89
CA GLN A 478 13.43 5.68 10.49
C GLN A 478 11.98 5.29 10.22
N MET A 479 11.35 4.55 11.15
CA MET A 479 9.97 4.10 11.03
C MET A 479 8.98 5.26 11.10
N ARG A 480 9.17 6.18 12.07
CA ARG A 480 8.34 7.37 12.23
C ARG A 480 8.40 8.28 11.02
N ASP A 481 9.59 8.49 10.48
CA ASP A 481 9.87 9.47 9.43
C ASP A 481 9.78 8.87 8.01
N PHE A 482 9.49 7.55 7.90
CA PHE A 482 9.41 6.86 6.61
C PHE A 482 8.38 7.46 5.67
N ASN A 483 8.82 7.79 4.46
CA ASN A 483 7.97 8.27 3.38
C ASN A 483 8.13 7.41 2.12
N PRO A 484 7.13 6.64 1.72
CA PRO A 484 7.23 5.74 0.56
C PRO A 484 7.40 6.45 -0.79
N ALA A 485 7.18 7.76 -0.84
CA ALA A 485 7.40 8.56 -2.04
C ALA A 485 8.87 9.00 -2.23
N LEU A 486 9.72 8.83 -1.20
CA LEU A 486 11.14 9.19 -1.24
C LEU A 486 12.00 7.96 -1.51
N THR A 487 12.91 8.05 -2.47
CA THR A 487 13.86 6.98 -2.79
C THR A 487 15.19 7.08 -2.03
N ASN A 488 15.53 8.26 -1.52
CA ASN A 488 16.78 8.52 -0.78
C ASN A 488 16.45 8.97 0.64
N GLN A 489 16.16 8.02 1.50
CA GLN A 489 15.90 8.24 2.92
C GLN A 489 16.65 7.17 3.72
N PRO A 490 17.02 7.44 5.00
CA PRO A 490 17.56 6.40 5.87
C PRO A 490 16.46 5.35 6.15
N ASP A 491 16.65 4.13 5.66
CA ASP A 491 15.67 3.05 5.83
C ASP A 491 16.29 1.66 6.08
N ASP A 492 17.61 1.58 6.28
CA ASP A 492 18.35 0.32 6.40
C ASP A 492 17.85 -0.55 7.57
N TYR A 493 17.55 0.06 8.71
CA TYR A 493 17.09 -0.67 9.91
C TYR A 493 15.66 -1.21 9.72
N ILE A 494 14.76 -0.41 9.14
CA ILE A 494 13.40 -0.87 8.87
C ILE A 494 13.37 -1.85 7.70
N ASP A 495 14.29 -1.74 6.73
CA ASP A 495 14.41 -2.69 5.63
C ASP A 495 14.90 -4.05 6.12
N SER A 496 15.95 -4.10 6.95
CA SER A 496 16.38 -5.36 7.59
C SER A 496 15.26 -5.99 8.43
N GLY A 497 14.48 -5.16 9.15
CA GLY A 497 13.29 -5.59 9.88
C GLY A 497 12.21 -6.16 8.97
N SER A 498 11.93 -5.49 7.86
CA SER A 498 10.93 -5.92 6.87
C SER A 498 11.29 -7.28 6.26
N GLY A 499 12.57 -7.47 5.94
CA GLY A 499 13.10 -8.74 5.47
C GLY A 499 12.92 -9.87 6.50
N ALA A 500 13.26 -9.61 7.76
CA ALA A 500 13.09 -10.59 8.82
C ALA A 500 11.62 -10.93 9.13
N ILE A 501 10.69 -9.94 9.08
CA ILE A 501 9.25 -10.15 9.25
C ILE A 501 8.68 -11.00 8.10
N SER A 502 9.11 -10.73 6.86
CA SER A 502 8.62 -11.43 5.67
C SER A 502 9.22 -12.84 5.52
N ALA A 503 10.36 -13.11 6.14
CA ALA A 503 11.01 -14.39 6.05
C ALA A 503 10.28 -15.46 6.88
N THR A 504 10.23 -16.69 6.36
CA THR A 504 9.65 -17.82 7.09
C THR A 504 10.53 -18.21 8.28
N PRO A 505 10.04 -18.11 9.53
CA PRO A 505 10.81 -18.49 10.71
C PRO A 505 11.15 -19.97 10.71
N VAL A 506 12.36 -20.31 11.11
CA VAL A 506 12.78 -21.69 11.31
C VAL A 506 12.47 -22.11 12.73
N ARG A 507 11.90 -23.30 12.89
CA ARG A 507 11.53 -23.85 14.18
C ARG A 507 12.79 -24.09 15.04
N ILE A 508 12.78 -23.58 16.26
CA ILE A 508 13.82 -23.82 17.24
C ILE A 508 13.61 -25.22 17.83
N GLY A 509 14.20 -26.23 17.17
CA GLY A 509 14.09 -27.61 17.60
C GLY A 509 15.40 -28.21 18.12
N LYS A 510 16.53 -27.69 17.62
CA LYS A 510 17.87 -28.01 18.11
C LYS A 510 18.57 -26.68 18.36
N LEU A 511 18.81 -26.35 19.62
CA LEU A 511 19.59 -25.18 19.96
C LEU A 511 21.02 -25.42 19.55
N VAL A 512 21.55 -24.50 18.75
CA VAL A 512 22.85 -24.61 18.11
C VAL A 512 23.94 -24.19 19.09
N GLY A 513 25.07 -24.90 19.06
CA GLY A 513 26.25 -24.53 19.80
C GLY A 513 26.28 -24.95 21.27
N ILE A 514 25.29 -25.69 21.77
CA ILE A 514 25.34 -26.26 23.10
C ILE A 514 26.15 -27.57 23.04
N PRO A 515 27.29 -27.66 23.73
CA PRO A 515 28.02 -28.91 23.81
C PRO A 515 27.12 -29.99 24.40
N THR A 516 27.09 -31.17 23.76
CA THR A 516 26.31 -32.33 24.22
C THR A 516 26.64 -32.72 25.69
N ALA A 517 27.81 -32.38 26.16
CA ALA A 517 28.24 -32.54 27.54
C ALA A 517 27.49 -31.63 28.52
N GLN A 518 27.35 -30.31 28.23
CA GLN A 518 26.63 -29.38 29.11
C GLN A 518 25.13 -29.72 29.15
N ALA A 519 24.52 -30.15 28.04
CA ALA A 519 23.16 -30.62 28.03
C ALA A 519 22.96 -31.88 28.89
N ARG A 520 23.99 -32.71 29.05
CA ARG A 520 23.98 -33.88 29.94
C ARG A 520 24.13 -33.53 31.41
N GLU A 521 24.98 -32.55 31.75
CA GLU A 521 25.22 -32.14 33.16
C GLU A 521 23.98 -31.50 33.79
N HIS A 522 23.20 -30.71 33.03
CA HIS A 522 21.99 -30.12 33.53
C HIS A 522 20.77 -31.06 33.54
N TRP A 523 20.92 -32.24 32.96
CA TRP A 523 19.82 -33.21 32.80
C TRP A 523 19.97 -34.47 33.63
N GLN A 524 21.07 -34.68 34.29
CA GLN A 524 21.20 -35.85 35.16
C GLN A 524 20.24 -35.71 36.35
N PRO A 525 19.28 -36.66 36.51
CA PRO A 525 18.56 -36.73 37.77
C PRO A 525 19.58 -36.97 38.89
N ASN A 526 19.44 -36.27 39.99
CA ASN A 526 20.19 -36.63 41.20
C ASN A 526 19.98 -38.13 41.42
N ASP A 527 21.09 -38.86 41.55
CA ASP A 527 21.08 -40.29 41.82
C ASP A 527 20.28 -40.56 43.11
N GLY A 528 19.01 -40.86 42.98
CA GLY A 528 18.25 -41.26 44.15
C GLY A 528 16.72 -41.36 43.98
N ASP A 529 16.10 -40.63 43.05
CA ASP A 529 14.67 -40.43 43.19
C ASP A 529 13.76 -40.93 42.03
N PHE A 530 14.21 -41.83 41.18
CA PHE A 530 13.33 -42.45 40.18
C PHE A 530 13.37 -43.97 40.22
N SER A 531 12.82 -44.56 41.27
CA SER A 531 12.20 -45.87 41.19
C SER A 531 10.75 -45.68 40.77
N VAL A 532 10.43 -45.71 39.48
CA VAL A 532 9.05 -45.89 39.02
C VAL A 532 8.73 -47.36 39.23
N ALA A 533 8.00 -47.67 40.26
CA ALA A 533 7.27 -48.95 40.34
C ALA A 533 6.24 -48.95 39.21
N VAL A 534 6.49 -49.75 38.19
CA VAL A 534 5.47 -50.08 37.18
C VAL A 534 4.71 -51.28 37.78
N ASP A 535 3.56 -51.02 38.40
CA ASP A 535 2.56 -52.06 38.65
C ASP A 535 1.92 -52.43 37.33
N TYR A 536 2.00 -53.71 37.00
CA TYR A 536 1.29 -54.35 35.88
C TYR A 536 -0.19 -54.48 36.13
#